data_4a7901c4120f5d701d6e788b2073cb26
#
_entry.id   4a7901c4120f5d701d6e788b2073cb26
#
_cell.length_a   1.000
_cell.length_b   1.000
_cell.length_c   1.000
_cell.angle_alpha   90.00
_cell.angle_beta   90.00
_cell.angle_gamma   90.00
#
_symmetry.space_group_name_H-M   'P 1'
#
loop_
_entity.id
_entity.type
_entity.pdbx_description
1 polymer ?
#
loop_
_entity_poly.entity_id
_entity_poly.type
_entity_poly.pdbx_seq_one_letter_code
_entity_poly.pdbx_strand_id
1 'polypeptide(L)'
;NSSAWRKDPDVPLVVSEVNFDRDVRGKQLAKGIIANPNCTTMAAMPVLKPLHDEAGLTRLIVSSYQAVSGSGLAGVDELASQARAVIGGAEQLVHDGSALEFPAPVKYVAPIAFNVIPLAGSLVDDDSGETDEDQKLRNESRKILGIPELAVSGTCVRVPVFTGHSLSINAEFAQPLSVQRARELLADAAGVSLVDVPTPLAAAGADDSLVGRIRQDPGVPDGRGLALFVSGDNLRKGAALNTVQIAELLASR
;
A
#
# COMPACT_ATOMS: atom_id res chain seq x y z
N ASN A 1 -1.01 -19.90 4.83
CA ASN A 1 -0.98 -18.47 5.14
C ASN A 1 0.29 -17.82 4.57
N SER A 2 0.13 -17.05 3.51
CA SER A 2 1.26 -16.42 2.81
C SER A 2 2.07 -15.45 3.70
N SER A 3 1.44 -14.79 4.67
CA SER A 3 2.13 -13.84 5.56
C SER A 3 3.25 -14.49 6.38
N ALA A 4 3.12 -15.77 6.74
CA ALA A 4 4.16 -16.50 7.46
C ALA A 4 5.45 -16.70 6.64
N TRP A 5 5.35 -16.66 5.30
CA TRP A 5 6.47 -16.96 4.40
C TRP A 5 7.12 -15.73 3.79
N ARG A 6 6.57 -14.53 4.02
CA ARG A 6 7.06 -13.29 3.39
C ARG A 6 8.50 -12.95 3.76
N LYS A 7 8.90 -13.24 5.00
CA LYS A 7 10.26 -12.98 5.51
C LYS A 7 11.27 -14.10 5.20
N ASP A 8 10.78 -15.25 4.75
CA ASP A 8 11.64 -16.42 4.47
C ASP A 8 12.51 -16.14 3.22
N PRO A 9 13.85 -16.26 3.31
CA PRO A 9 14.74 -15.95 2.19
C PRO A 9 14.58 -16.93 1.01
N ASP A 10 14.16 -18.17 1.27
CA ASP A 10 13.99 -19.21 0.25
C ASP A 10 12.60 -19.17 -0.43
N VAL A 11 11.72 -18.28 0.03
CA VAL A 11 10.38 -18.13 -0.53
C VAL A 11 10.28 -16.78 -1.27
N PRO A 12 10.05 -16.79 -2.58
CA PRO A 12 9.86 -15.54 -3.32
C PRO A 12 8.60 -14.82 -2.88
N LEU A 13 8.71 -13.51 -2.71
CA LEU A 13 7.62 -12.60 -2.41
C LEU A 13 7.27 -11.85 -3.69
N VAL A 14 6.10 -12.13 -4.30
CA VAL A 14 5.87 -11.81 -5.70
C VAL A 14 4.68 -10.88 -5.90
N VAL A 15 4.93 -9.81 -6.65
CA VAL A 15 3.92 -9.02 -7.37
C VAL A 15 4.05 -9.38 -8.84
N SER A 16 2.98 -9.88 -9.44
CA SER A 16 2.97 -10.51 -10.77
C SER A 16 3.63 -9.67 -11.86
N GLU A 17 3.34 -8.37 -11.90
CA GLU A 17 3.84 -7.44 -12.91
C GLU A 17 5.26 -6.89 -12.59
N VAL A 18 5.77 -7.15 -11.39
CA VAL A 18 7.00 -6.51 -10.90
C VAL A 18 8.19 -7.45 -10.94
N ASN A 19 8.06 -8.60 -10.32
CA ASN A 19 9.21 -9.47 -10.09
C ASN A 19 8.98 -10.96 -10.36
N PHE A 20 7.86 -11.32 -11.00
CA PHE A 20 7.60 -12.73 -11.34
C PHE A 20 8.72 -13.29 -12.22
N ASP A 21 9.13 -12.58 -13.25
CA ASP A 21 10.16 -13.02 -14.18
C ASP A 21 11.53 -13.16 -13.50
N ARG A 22 11.87 -12.20 -12.64
CA ARG A 22 13.12 -12.25 -11.88
C ARG A 22 13.16 -13.39 -10.88
N ASP A 23 12.08 -13.64 -10.14
CA ASP A 23 12.11 -14.49 -8.94
C ASP A 23 11.51 -15.87 -9.12
N VAL A 24 10.70 -16.10 -10.17
CA VAL A 24 9.94 -17.34 -10.37
C VAL A 24 10.14 -17.96 -11.74
N ARG A 25 10.11 -17.16 -12.83
CA ARG A 25 10.15 -17.72 -14.19
C ARG A 25 11.41 -18.56 -14.44
N GLY A 26 11.22 -19.84 -14.80
CA GLY A 26 12.32 -20.77 -15.08
C GLY A 26 13.14 -21.22 -13.86
N LYS A 27 12.74 -20.85 -12.64
CA LYS A 27 13.44 -21.23 -11.41
C LYS A 27 12.77 -22.43 -10.72
N GLN A 28 13.60 -23.22 -10.05
CA GLN A 28 13.12 -24.23 -9.11
C GLN A 28 12.88 -23.53 -7.75
N LEU A 29 11.66 -23.61 -7.25
CA LEU A 29 11.30 -23.04 -5.95
C LEU A 29 11.72 -24.02 -4.84
N ALA A 30 12.62 -23.59 -3.97
CA ALA A 30 13.20 -24.44 -2.92
C ALA A 30 12.14 -25.10 -2.01
N LYS A 31 11.05 -24.37 -1.73
CA LYS A 31 9.94 -24.83 -0.86
C LYS A 31 8.64 -25.08 -1.61
N GLY A 32 8.60 -24.88 -2.94
CA GLY A 32 7.37 -24.98 -3.73
C GLY A 32 6.30 -23.93 -3.34
N ILE A 33 6.70 -22.85 -2.69
CA ILE A 33 5.81 -21.80 -2.16
C ILE A 33 6.16 -20.47 -2.82
N ILE A 34 5.14 -19.70 -3.18
CA ILE A 34 5.24 -18.28 -3.55
C ILE A 34 4.41 -17.49 -2.53
N ALA A 35 5.01 -16.49 -1.90
CA ALA A 35 4.32 -15.63 -0.96
C ALA A 35 3.66 -14.44 -1.66
N ASN A 36 2.44 -14.12 -1.22
CA ASN A 36 1.71 -12.95 -1.66
C ASN A 36 1.99 -11.78 -0.70
N PRO A 37 2.38 -10.58 -1.19
CA PRO A 37 2.76 -9.46 -0.35
C PRO A 37 1.63 -8.86 0.50
N ASN A 38 2.00 -7.94 1.37
CA ASN A 38 1.06 -7.07 2.08
C ASN A 38 0.29 -6.19 1.08
N CYS A 39 -1.00 -5.96 1.35
CA CYS A 39 -1.89 -5.24 0.44
C CYS A 39 -1.47 -3.79 0.18
N THR A 40 -0.91 -3.12 1.18
CA THR A 40 -0.40 -1.75 1.04
C THR A 40 0.84 -1.71 0.14
N THR A 41 1.80 -2.61 0.38
CA THR A 41 2.99 -2.75 -0.45
C THR A 41 2.62 -3.09 -1.90
N MET A 42 1.69 -4.01 -2.08
CA MET A 42 1.28 -4.48 -3.41
C MET A 42 0.67 -3.38 -4.28
N ALA A 43 -0.09 -2.44 -3.69
CA ALA A 43 -0.64 -1.31 -4.42
C ALA A 43 0.45 -0.35 -4.95
N ALA A 44 1.58 -0.22 -4.24
CA ALA A 44 2.65 0.72 -4.61
C ALA A 44 3.66 0.13 -5.60
N MET A 45 3.92 -1.18 -5.56
CA MET A 45 5.05 -1.77 -6.29
C MET A 45 4.94 -1.67 -7.82
N PRO A 46 3.77 -1.88 -8.47
CA PRO A 46 3.64 -1.68 -9.91
C PRO A 46 3.92 -0.24 -10.35
N VAL A 47 3.62 0.75 -9.49
CA VAL A 47 3.89 2.16 -9.73
C VAL A 47 5.38 2.49 -9.56
N LEU A 48 6.02 1.95 -8.52
CA LEU A 48 7.40 2.28 -8.18
C LEU A 48 8.42 1.57 -9.08
N LYS A 49 8.09 0.40 -9.59
CA LYS A 49 9.03 -0.41 -10.41
C LYS A 49 9.50 0.31 -11.67
N PRO A 50 8.63 0.82 -12.57
CA PRO A 50 9.11 1.52 -13.77
C PRO A 50 9.87 2.80 -13.45
N LEU A 51 9.53 3.50 -12.37
CA LEU A 51 10.26 4.69 -11.94
C LEU A 51 11.66 4.33 -11.40
N HIS A 52 11.76 3.19 -10.68
CA HIS A 52 13.04 2.66 -10.22
C HIS A 52 13.94 2.24 -11.38
N ASP A 53 13.39 1.55 -12.36
CA ASP A 53 14.17 1.08 -13.52
C ASP A 53 14.74 2.23 -14.34
N GLU A 54 14.02 3.35 -14.41
CA GLU A 54 14.47 4.55 -15.13
C GLU A 54 15.51 5.35 -14.34
N ALA A 55 15.25 5.63 -13.06
CA ALA A 55 16.00 6.64 -12.33
C ALA A 55 16.72 6.15 -11.06
N GLY A 56 16.56 4.88 -10.69
CA GLY A 56 17.22 4.29 -9.52
C GLY A 56 16.67 4.81 -8.20
N LEU A 57 15.60 4.21 -7.70
CA LEU A 57 14.98 4.56 -6.41
C LEU A 57 15.96 4.36 -5.25
N THR A 58 16.13 5.38 -4.42
CA THR A 58 17.07 5.39 -3.28
C THR A 58 16.39 5.55 -1.93
N ARG A 59 15.25 6.26 -1.89
CA ARG A 59 14.51 6.51 -0.65
C ARG A 59 13.02 6.63 -0.89
N LEU A 60 12.23 6.14 0.08
CA LEU A 60 10.79 6.29 0.16
C LEU A 60 10.37 6.86 1.51
N ILE A 61 9.51 7.88 1.49
CA ILE A 61 8.70 8.29 2.62
C ILE A 61 7.26 8.00 2.24
N VAL A 62 6.55 7.23 3.05
CA VAL A 62 5.20 6.76 2.71
C VAL A 62 4.27 6.90 3.90
N SER A 63 3.16 7.62 3.72
CA SER A 63 2.02 7.55 4.64
C SER A 63 0.91 6.76 3.97
N SER A 64 0.46 5.67 4.61
CA SER A 64 -0.65 4.88 4.09
C SER A 64 -1.98 5.29 4.72
N TYR A 65 -3.05 5.22 3.94
CA TYR A 65 -4.44 5.43 4.37
C TYR A 65 -5.17 4.12 4.13
N GLN A 66 -5.24 3.28 5.18
CA GLN A 66 -5.70 1.90 5.06
C GLN A 66 -7.17 1.75 5.42
N ALA A 67 -7.95 1.25 4.47
CA ALA A 67 -9.35 0.92 4.65
C ALA A 67 -9.56 -0.19 5.69
N VAL A 68 -10.73 -0.19 6.33
CA VAL A 68 -11.07 -1.14 7.41
C VAL A 68 -11.21 -2.58 6.92
N SER A 69 -11.52 -2.83 5.65
CA SER A 69 -11.58 -4.19 5.08
C SER A 69 -10.24 -4.94 5.17
N GLY A 70 -9.11 -4.22 5.26
CA GLY A 70 -7.80 -4.83 5.53
C GLY A 70 -7.70 -5.51 6.89
N SER A 71 -8.59 -5.16 7.83
CA SER A 71 -8.75 -5.82 9.13
C SER A 71 -9.82 -6.95 9.12
N GLY A 72 -10.32 -7.30 7.94
CA GLY A 72 -11.36 -8.31 7.78
C GLY A 72 -12.77 -7.77 8.11
N LEU A 73 -13.74 -8.68 8.17
CA LEU A 73 -15.15 -8.34 8.39
C LEU A 73 -15.36 -7.58 9.70
N ALA A 74 -14.62 -7.94 10.75
CA ALA A 74 -14.71 -7.26 12.05
C ALA A 74 -14.42 -5.75 11.96
N GLY A 75 -13.45 -5.34 11.13
CA GLY A 75 -13.17 -3.91 10.90
C GLY A 75 -14.28 -3.21 10.13
N VAL A 76 -14.87 -3.89 9.15
CA VAL A 76 -16.01 -3.39 8.37
C VAL A 76 -17.23 -3.18 9.27
N ASP A 77 -17.55 -4.17 10.10
CA ASP A 77 -18.70 -4.13 11.02
C ASP A 77 -18.52 -3.03 12.08
N GLU A 78 -17.30 -2.85 12.60
CA GLU A 78 -17.00 -1.81 13.58
C GLU A 78 -17.21 -0.41 12.99
N LEU A 79 -16.65 -0.12 11.81
CA LEU A 79 -16.89 1.18 11.15
C LEU A 79 -18.39 1.39 10.88
N ALA A 80 -19.08 0.38 10.34
CA ALA A 80 -20.48 0.49 9.99
C ALA A 80 -21.38 0.73 11.22
N SER A 81 -21.14 0.02 12.31
CA SER A 81 -21.91 0.16 13.55
C SER A 81 -21.68 1.51 14.22
N GLN A 82 -20.43 1.94 14.35
CA GLN A 82 -20.08 3.24 14.91
C GLN A 82 -20.67 4.39 14.08
N ALA A 83 -20.52 4.35 12.75
CA ALA A 83 -21.09 5.39 11.87
C ALA A 83 -22.61 5.48 12.00
N ARG A 84 -23.33 4.35 11.99
CA ARG A 84 -24.80 4.34 12.17
C ARG A 84 -25.22 4.89 13.53
N ALA A 85 -24.46 4.63 14.58
CA ALA A 85 -24.82 5.07 15.93
C ALA A 85 -24.75 6.58 16.10
N VAL A 86 -23.83 7.27 15.40
CA VAL A 86 -23.56 8.69 15.67
C VAL A 86 -23.85 9.63 14.49
N ILE A 87 -24.25 9.12 13.32
CA ILE A 87 -24.43 9.94 12.12
C ILE A 87 -25.44 11.09 12.33
N GLY A 88 -26.48 10.88 13.15
CA GLY A 88 -27.52 11.90 13.40
C GLY A 88 -27.06 13.15 14.13
N GLY A 89 -25.84 13.18 14.65
CA GLY A 89 -25.26 14.34 15.35
C GLY A 89 -23.79 14.56 14.99
N ALA A 90 -23.30 13.94 13.91
CA ALA A 90 -21.88 13.93 13.58
C ALA A 90 -21.28 15.32 13.33
N GLU A 91 -22.09 16.31 12.92
CA GLU A 91 -21.67 17.70 12.75
C GLU A 91 -21.22 18.37 14.04
N GLN A 92 -21.64 17.88 15.21
CA GLN A 92 -21.20 18.39 16.51
C GLN A 92 -19.71 18.18 16.75
N LEU A 93 -19.11 17.17 16.10
CA LEU A 93 -17.67 16.90 16.14
C LEU A 93 -16.80 18.04 15.58
N VAL A 94 -17.40 18.98 14.85
CA VAL A 94 -16.71 20.22 14.41
C VAL A 94 -16.27 21.07 15.61
N HIS A 95 -17.01 21.02 16.70
CA HIS A 95 -16.78 21.87 17.87
C HIS A 95 -16.14 21.12 19.04
N ASP A 96 -16.48 19.85 19.20
CA ASP A 96 -16.02 19.03 20.34
C ASP A 96 -15.96 17.56 19.96
N GLY A 97 -14.76 16.97 19.99
CA GLY A 97 -14.54 15.55 19.72
C GLY A 97 -15.20 14.60 20.74
N SER A 98 -15.62 15.12 21.91
CA SER A 98 -16.36 14.37 22.93
C SER A 98 -17.88 14.58 22.86
N ALA A 99 -18.38 15.33 21.90
CA ALA A 99 -19.80 15.64 21.74
C ALA A 99 -20.69 14.40 21.51
N LEU A 100 -20.11 13.29 21.05
CA LEU A 100 -20.82 12.06 20.75
C LEU A 100 -20.21 10.87 21.48
N GLU A 101 -21.06 10.00 21.98
CA GLU A 101 -20.66 8.72 22.56
C GLU A 101 -20.62 7.65 21.46
N PHE A 102 -19.40 7.23 21.08
CA PHE A 102 -19.20 6.16 20.12
C PHE A 102 -19.36 4.78 20.81
N PRO A 103 -19.88 3.77 20.10
CA PRO A 103 -19.73 2.39 20.53
C PRO A 103 -18.25 2.08 20.81
N ALA A 104 -18.00 1.36 21.90
CA ALA A 104 -16.63 1.02 22.32
C ALA A 104 -15.86 0.30 21.18
N PRO A 105 -14.64 0.71 20.89
CA PRO A 105 -13.84 0.05 19.87
C PRO A 105 -13.44 -1.36 20.34
N VAL A 106 -13.49 -2.33 19.43
CA VAL A 106 -13.13 -3.73 19.68
C VAL A 106 -11.93 -4.14 18.82
N LYS A 107 -11.96 -3.74 17.55
CA LYS A 107 -10.91 -4.07 16.59
C LYS A 107 -9.76 -3.04 16.60
N TYR A 108 -10.06 -1.80 16.89
CA TYR A 108 -9.10 -0.70 16.89
C TYR A 108 -8.88 -0.14 18.30
N VAL A 109 -7.83 0.68 18.44
CA VAL A 109 -7.47 1.31 19.73
C VAL A 109 -8.33 2.52 20.08
N ALA A 110 -9.08 3.02 19.11
CA ALA A 110 -10.00 4.15 19.24
C ALA A 110 -11.15 4.00 18.24
N PRO A 111 -12.27 4.72 18.38
CA PRO A 111 -13.32 4.74 17.38
C PRO A 111 -12.78 5.12 16.00
N ILE A 112 -13.16 4.34 14.98
CA ILE A 112 -12.70 4.56 13.60
C ILE A 112 -13.65 5.46 12.79
N ALA A 113 -14.96 5.46 13.09
CA ALA A 113 -15.89 6.33 12.38
C ALA A 113 -15.55 7.80 12.60
N PHE A 114 -15.50 8.58 11.51
CA PHE A 114 -15.13 10.00 11.51
C PHE A 114 -13.76 10.32 12.13
N ASN A 115 -12.84 9.35 12.12
CA ASN A 115 -11.53 9.48 12.76
C ASN A 115 -10.43 8.86 11.88
N VAL A 116 -9.17 9.21 12.16
CA VAL A 116 -7.98 8.55 11.62
C VAL A 116 -7.14 8.02 12.78
N ILE A 117 -6.62 6.80 12.63
CA ILE A 117 -5.85 6.14 13.67
C ILE A 117 -4.44 5.84 13.13
N PRO A 118 -3.40 6.58 13.54
CA PRO A 118 -2.02 6.39 13.06
C PRO A 118 -1.35 5.18 13.73
N LEU A 119 -2.04 4.07 13.73
CA LEU A 119 -1.60 2.79 14.28
C LEU A 119 -2.32 1.66 13.53
N ALA A 120 -1.74 1.20 12.43
CA ALA A 120 -2.19 0.02 11.73
C ALA A 120 -1.29 -1.16 12.09
N GLY A 121 -1.91 -2.29 12.47
CA GLY A 121 -1.18 -3.45 12.97
C GLY A 121 -0.90 -3.36 14.46
N SER A 122 0.20 -3.97 14.91
CA SER A 122 0.65 -3.99 16.31
C SER A 122 2.05 -3.41 16.40
N LEU A 123 2.33 -2.69 17.48
CA LEU A 123 3.69 -2.24 17.79
C LEU A 123 4.62 -3.44 17.87
N VAL A 124 5.82 -3.29 17.33
CA VAL A 124 6.87 -4.31 17.39
C VAL A 124 7.74 -4.05 18.62
N ASP A 125 8.08 -5.12 19.33
CA ASP A 125 8.92 -5.05 20.54
C ASP A 125 10.42 -5.07 20.14
N ASP A 126 10.87 -3.94 19.56
CA ASP A 126 12.27 -3.77 19.10
C ASP A 126 12.79 -2.33 19.30
N ASP A 127 12.16 -1.57 20.17
CA ASP A 127 12.46 -0.18 20.50
C ASP A 127 12.38 0.81 19.31
N SER A 128 11.94 0.39 18.13
CA SER A 128 11.79 1.27 16.96
C SER A 128 10.57 2.17 17.04
N GLY A 129 9.55 1.77 17.80
CA GLY A 129 8.23 2.42 17.81
C GLY A 129 7.41 2.18 16.54
N GLU A 130 7.88 1.31 15.64
CA GLU A 130 7.17 0.94 14.43
C GLU A 130 6.09 -0.13 14.69
N THR A 131 5.09 -0.15 13.84
CA THR A 131 4.16 -1.27 13.78
C THR A 131 4.69 -2.36 12.81
N ASP A 132 4.13 -3.55 12.91
CA ASP A 132 4.43 -4.62 11.97
C ASP A 132 4.02 -4.26 10.52
N GLU A 133 3.03 -3.37 10.32
CA GLU A 133 2.66 -2.84 9.01
C GLU A 133 3.73 -1.87 8.46
N ASP A 134 4.30 -0.99 9.30
CA ASP A 134 5.41 -0.11 8.90
C ASP A 134 6.63 -0.93 8.47
N GLN A 135 6.97 -1.95 9.25
CA GLN A 135 8.07 -2.87 8.91
C GLN A 135 7.81 -3.70 7.65
N LYS A 136 6.57 -4.15 7.42
CA LYS A 136 6.20 -4.85 6.18
C LYS A 136 6.45 -3.96 4.97
N LEU A 137 5.98 -2.72 5.01
CA LEU A 137 6.19 -1.78 3.92
C LEU A 137 7.68 -1.66 3.55
N ARG A 138 8.56 -1.48 4.54
CA ARG A 138 10.01 -1.41 4.32
C ARG A 138 10.60 -2.71 3.78
N ASN A 139 10.37 -3.81 4.48
CA ASN A 139 11.04 -5.08 4.19
C ASN A 139 10.55 -5.69 2.87
N GLU A 140 9.25 -5.59 2.60
CA GLU A 140 8.66 -6.13 1.38
C GLU A 140 9.04 -5.29 0.16
N SER A 141 9.07 -3.95 0.25
CA SER A 141 9.54 -3.09 -0.84
C SER A 141 10.96 -3.43 -1.26
N ARG A 142 11.88 -3.61 -0.29
CA ARG A 142 13.26 -4.03 -0.54
C ARG A 142 13.33 -5.35 -1.29
N LYS A 143 12.58 -6.35 -0.83
CA LYS A 143 12.59 -7.70 -1.42
C LYS A 143 11.97 -7.72 -2.81
N ILE A 144 10.83 -7.09 -3.01
CA ILE A 144 10.11 -7.08 -4.28
C ILE A 144 10.86 -6.28 -5.34
N LEU A 145 11.35 -5.10 -5.02
CA LEU A 145 12.10 -4.27 -5.96
C LEU A 145 13.54 -4.77 -6.17
N GLY A 146 14.07 -5.60 -5.27
CA GLY A 146 15.45 -6.07 -5.34
C GLY A 146 16.47 -5.01 -4.93
N ILE A 147 16.09 -4.13 -4.01
CA ILE A 147 16.93 -3.04 -3.48
C ILE A 147 17.13 -3.24 -1.98
N PRO A 148 18.09 -4.07 -1.54
CA PRO A 148 18.25 -4.40 -0.11
C PRO A 148 18.46 -3.20 0.81
N GLU A 149 19.15 -2.18 0.30
CA GLU A 149 19.51 -0.97 1.05
C GLU A 149 18.54 0.19 0.85
N LEU A 150 17.36 -0.04 0.24
CA LEU A 150 16.36 1.03 0.06
C LEU A 150 16.00 1.65 1.40
N ALA A 151 16.20 2.96 1.52
CA ALA A 151 15.79 3.71 2.70
C ALA A 151 14.26 3.91 2.67
N VAL A 152 13.55 3.35 3.64
CA VAL A 152 12.08 3.45 3.71
C VAL A 152 11.66 3.90 5.10
N SER A 153 10.88 4.97 5.17
CA SER A 153 10.17 5.42 6.36
C SER A 153 8.67 5.39 6.07
N GLY A 154 7.92 4.62 6.84
CA GLY A 154 6.48 4.45 6.68
C GLY A 154 5.71 4.89 7.93
N THR A 155 4.51 5.40 7.73
CA THR A 155 3.50 5.58 8.77
C THR A 155 2.19 4.97 8.27
N CYS A 156 1.77 3.91 8.92
CA CYS A 156 0.56 3.19 8.52
C CYS A 156 -0.65 3.65 9.34
N VAL A 157 -1.63 4.22 8.65
CA VAL A 157 -2.80 4.87 9.25
C VAL A 157 -4.08 4.14 8.86
N ARG A 158 -4.97 3.87 9.81
CA ARG A 158 -6.35 3.44 9.53
C ARG A 158 -7.24 4.65 9.29
N VAL A 159 -8.08 4.54 8.27
CA VAL A 159 -9.04 5.58 7.88
C VAL A 159 -10.45 5.01 7.81
N PRO A 160 -11.51 5.86 7.96
CA PRO A 160 -12.91 5.43 7.96
C PRO A 160 -13.42 5.18 6.54
N VAL A 161 -12.73 4.31 5.81
CA VAL A 161 -13.01 3.90 4.43
C VAL A 161 -13.21 2.40 4.41
N PHE A 162 -14.24 1.91 3.74
CA PHE A 162 -14.57 0.49 3.71
C PHE A 162 -13.56 -0.33 2.92
N THR A 163 -13.24 0.09 1.69
CA THR A 163 -12.32 -0.61 0.78
C THR A 163 -11.47 0.38 0.00
N GLY A 164 -10.27 -0.03 -0.36
CA GLY A 164 -9.29 0.76 -1.07
C GLY A 164 -8.23 1.35 -0.13
N HIS A 165 -7.00 0.84 -0.21
CA HIS A 165 -5.85 1.44 0.47
C HIS A 165 -5.24 2.53 -0.40
N SER A 166 -4.84 3.62 0.23
CA SER A 166 -4.14 4.71 -0.45
C SER A 166 -2.79 4.99 0.19
N LEU A 167 -1.88 5.56 -0.58
CA LEU A 167 -0.54 5.92 -0.15
C LEU A 167 -0.17 7.30 -0.67
N SER A 168 0.27 8.18 0.21
CA SER A 168 1.03 9.37 -0.14
C SER A 168 2.50 8.99 -0.14
N ILE A 169 3.17 9.17 -1.27
CA ILE A 169 4.54 8.71 -1.49
C ILE A 169 5.41 9.89 -1.88
N ASN A 170 6.53 10.07 -1.17
CA ASN A 170 7.66 10.86 -1.61
C ASN A 170 8.80 9.89 -1.96
N ALA A 171 9.21 9.88 -3.22
CA ALA A 171 10.23 8.99 -3.76
C ALA A 171 11.45 9.78 -4.21
N GLU A 172 12.63 9.40 -3.73
CA GLU A 172 13.91 10.00 -4.13
C GLU A 172 14.68 9.01 -5.02
N PHE A 173 15.32 9.56 -6.06
CA PHE A 173 16.01 8.78 -7.08
C PHE A 173 17.49 9.18 -7.19
N ALA A 174 18.30 8.27 -7.71
CA ALA A 174 19.72 8.52 -7.99
C ALA A 174 19.90 9.50 -9.17
N GLN A 175 18.98 9.48 -10.11
CA GLN A 175 18.98 10.34 -11.31
C GLN A 175 17.75 11.26 -11.32
N PRO A 176 17.81 12.42 -11.98
CA PRO A 176 16.66 13.27 -12.20
C PRO A 176 15.53 12.54 -12.94
N LEU A 177 14.29 12.74 -12.50
CA LEU A 177 13.10 12.18 -13.14
C LEU A 177 12.01 13.26 -13.25
N SER A 178 11.74 13.71 -14.47
CA SER A 178 10.69 14.70 -14.69
C SER A 178 9.29 14.11 -14.51
N VAL A 179 8.33 14.96 -14.14
CA VAL A 179 6.92 14.57 -14.03
C VAL A 179 6.38 14.03 -15.36
N GLN A 180 6.75 14.65 -16.47
CA GLN A 180 6.34 14.20 -17.80
C GLN A 180 6.85 12.78 -18.05
N ARG A 181 8.16 12.54 -17.84
CA ARG A 181 8.75 11.21 -18.05
C ARG A 181 8.14 10.15 -17.14
N ALA A 182 7.90 10.49 -15.89
CA ALA A 182 7.22 9.59 -14.94
C ALA A 182 5.80 9.21 -15.43
N ARG A 183 5.03 10.17 -15.96
CA ARG A 183 3.70 9.90 -16.52
C ARG A 183 3.75 9.02 -17.76
N GLU A 184 4.74 9.21 -18.65
CA GLU A 184 4.95 8.36 -19.83
C GLU A 184 5.22 6.90 -19.39
N LEU A 185 6.13 6.70 -18.46
CA LEU A 185 6.45 5.37 -17.92
C LEU A 185 5.24 4.67 -17.29
N LEU A 186 4.46 5.43 -16.53
CA LEU A 186 3.30 4.90 -15.81
C LEU A 186 2.09 4.65 -16.71
N ALA A 187 1.99 5.34 -17.84
CA ALA A 187 0.93 5.11 -18.83
C ALA A 187 1.03 3.72 -19.49
N ASP A 188 2.25 3.20 -19.62
CA ASP A 188 2.53 1.88 -20.22
C ASP A 188 2.75 0.78 -19.17
N ALA A 189 2.70 1.12 -17.88
CA ALA A 189 2.99 0.17 -16.81
C ALA A 189 1.82 -0.80 -16.57
N ALA A 190 2.11 -2.10 -16.58
CA ALA A 190 1.11 -3.13 -16.31
C ALA A 190 0.56 -3.02 -14.87
N GLY A 191 -0.75 -3.11 -14.70
CA GLY A 191 -1.43 -3.02 -13.41
C GLY A 191 -1.48 -1.60 -12.83
N VAL A 192 -1.32 -0.57 -13.69
CA VAL A 192 -1.34 0.84 -13.31
C VAL A 192 -2.28 1.62 -14.21
N SER A 193 -3.10 2.48 -13.64
CA SER A 193 -3.94 3.43 -14.34
C SER A 193 -3.68 4.86 -13.86
N LEU A 194 -3.34 5.76 -14.81
CA LEU A 194 -3.18 7.19 -14.53
C LEU A 194 -4.53 7.87 -14.39
N VAL A 195 -4.71 8.61 -13.29
CA VAL A 195 -5.87 9.45 -13.02
C VAL A 195 -5.43 10.79 -12.42
N ASP A 196 -6.28 11.80 -12.44
CA ASP A 196 -5.91 13.09 -11.84
C ASP A 196 -5.92 13.03 -10.31
N VAL A 197 -6.97 12.44 -9.73
CA VAL A 197 -7.16 12.31 -8.28
C VAL A 197 -7.53 10.85 -7.96
N PRO A 198 -6.56 10.01 -7.59
CA PRO A 198 -6.82 8.64 -7.18
C PRO A 198 -7.50 8.63 -5.80
N THR A 199 -8.66 7.97 -5.73
CA THR A 199 -9.40 7.84 -4.49
C THR A 199 -9.66 6.36 -4.17
N PRO A 200 -9.78 5.97 -2.88
CA PRO A 200 -10.13 4.61 -2.52
C PRO A 200 -11.51 4.20 -3.08
N LEU A 201 -12.44 5.13 -3.19
CA LEU A 201 -13.77 4.85 -3.76
C LEU A 201 -13.68 4.49 -5.26
N ALA A 202 -12.82 5.16 -6.01
CA ALA A 202 -12.59 4.85 -7.43
C ALA A 202 -11.79 3.55 -7.61
N ALA A 203 -10.91 3.23 -6.66
CA ALA A 203 -10.10 2.02 -6.70
C ALA A 203 -10.88 0.75 -6.29
N ALA A 204 -11.95 0.89 -5.50
CA ALA A 204 -12.76 -0.24 -5.05
C ALA A 204 -13.40 -0.96 -6.25
N GLY A 205 -13.08 -2.24 -6.44
CA GLY A 205 -13.51 -3.06 -7.58
C GLY A 205 -12.61 -2.96 -8.82
N ALA A 206 -11.62 -2.05 -8.85
CA ALA A 206 -10.65 -1.97 -9.94
C ALA A 206 -9.51 -2.99 -9.78
N ASP A 207 -8.95 -3.42 -10.90
CA ASP A 207 -7.83 -4.36 -10.94
C ASP A 207 -6.48 -3.64 -10.85
N ASP A 208 -6.39 -2.43 -11.40
CA ASP A 208 -5.18 -1.63 -11.43
C ASP A 208 -4.99 -0.79 -10.16
N SER A 209 -3.74 -0.46 -9.86
CA SER A 209 -3.39 0.62 -8.95
C SER A 209 -3.59 1.96 -9.66
N LEU A 210 -4.48 2.80 -9.12
CA LEU A 210 -4.69 4.16 -9.61
C LEU A 210 -3.56 5.05 -9.09
N VAL A 211 -2.92 5.81 -9.97
CA VAL A 211 -1.87 6.76 -9.60
C VAL A 211 -2.16 8.15 -10.17
N GLY A 212 -1.93 9.17 -9.35
CA GLY A 212 -2.14 10.56 -9.75
C GLY A 212 -1.45 11.54 -8.80
N ARG A 213 -1.80 12.83 -8.91
CA ARG A 213 -1.17 13.89 -8.13
C ARG A 213 0.36 13.89 -8.27
N ILE A 214 0.88 13.38 -9.40
CA ILE A 214 2.32 13.29 -9.66
C ILE A 214 2.87 14.69 -9.85
N ARG A 215 3.87 15.04 -9.05
CA ARG A 215 4.54 16.33 -9.07
C ARG A 215 5.99 16.21 -8.65
N GLN A 216 6.80 17.19 -9.03
CA GLN A 216 8.16 17.29 -8.49
C GLN A 216 8.08 17.50 -6.97
N ASP A 217 8.95 16.83 -6.22
CA ASP A 217 9.10 17.08 -4.79
C ASP A 217 10.06 18.26 -4.59
N PRO A 218 9.57 19.43 -4.11
CA PRO A 218 10.43 20.60 -3.92
C PRO A 218 11.44 20.44 -2.77
N GLY A 219 11.26 19.43 -1.91
CA GLY A 219 12.18 19.12 -0.83
C GLY A 219 13.43 18.36 -1.27
N VAL A 220 13.44 17.87 -2.53
CA VAL A 220 14.57 17.11 -3.08
C VAL A 220 15.18 17.89 -4.25
N PRO A 221 16.49 18.24 -4.17
CA PRO A 221 17.15 19.02 -5.20
C PRO A 221 17.33 18.26 -6.51
N ASP A 222 17.71 19.00 -7.56
CA ASP A 222 18.14 18.49 -8.87
C ASP A 222 17.08 17.65 -9.61
N GLY A 223 15.79 17.83 -9.30
CA GLY A 223 14.72 17.08 -9.95
C GLY A 223 14.72 15.57 -9.64
N ARG A 224 15.37 15.16 -8.58
CA ARG A 224 15.50 13.75 -8.17
C ARG A 224 14.41 13.26 -7.23
N GLY A 225 13.39 14.06 -6.95
CA GLY A 225 12.27 13.71 -6.08
C GLY A 225 10.93 13.82 -6.76
N LEU A 226 10.07 12.83 -6.57
CA LEU A 226 8.67 12.86 -6.96
C LEU A 226 7.77 12.68 -5.75
N ALA A 227 6.70 13.46 -5.70
CA ALA A 227 5.57 13.23 -4.80
C ALA A 227 4.36 12.77 -5.63
N LEU A 228 3.72 11.70 -5.21
CA LEU A 228 2.59 11.10 -5.91
C LEU A 228 1.61 10.43 -4.92
N PHE A 229 0.42 10.13 -5.40
CA PHE A 229 -0.60 9.45 -4.62
C PHE A 229 -1.07 8.21 -5.36
N VAL A 230 -1.21 7.10 -4.63
CA VAL A 230 -1.67 5.81 -5.17
C VAL A 230 -2.90 5.37 -4.42
N SER A 231 -3.88 4.77 -5.10
CA SER A 231 -5.00 4.07 -4.49
C SER A 231 -5.22 2.73 -5.19
N GLY A 232 -5.38 1.66 -4.42
CA GLY A 232 -5.61 0.32 -4.96
C GLY A 232 -6.62 -0.47 -4.14
N ASP A 233 -7.38 -1.35 -4.76
CA ASP A 233 -8.29 -2.25 -4.07
C ASP A 233 -7.50 -3.28 -3.26
N ASN A 234 -7.58 -3.18 -1.94
CA ASN A 234 -6.81 -4.02 -1.01
C ASN A 234 -7.30 -5.47 -0.96
N LEU A 235 -8.50 -5.77 -1.45
CA LEU A 235 -9.06 -7.12 -1.50
C LEU A 235 -8.80 -7.79 -2.85
N ARG A 236 -8.71 -7.00 -3.94
CA ARG A 236 -8.42 -7.46 -5.30
C ARG A 236 -6.93 -7.43 -5.58
N LYS A 237 -6.40 -6.33 -6.10
CA LYS A 237 -4.96 -6.18 -6.38
C LYS A 237 -4.12 -6.43 -5.13
N GLY A 238 -4.56 -5.90 -3.99
CA GLY A 238 -3.88 -6.09 -2.71
C GLY A 238 -3.93 -7.52 -2.13
N ALA A 239 -4.67 -8.46 -2.73
CA ALA A 239 -4.80 -9.82 -2.20
C ALA A 239 -5.09 -10.86 -3.29
N ALA A 240 -6.37 -11.04 -3.65
CA ALA A 240 -6.83 -12.18 -4.46
C ALA A 240 -6.33 -12.13 -5.90
N LEU A 241 -6.41 -10.98 -6.55
CA LEU A 241 -6.06 -10.82 -7.96
C LEU A 241 -4.60 -11.19 -8.24
N ASN A 242 -3.66 -10.66 -7.45
CA ASN A 242 -2.24 -10.99 -7.62
C ASN A 242 -1.97 -12.51 -7.51
N THR A 243 -2.69 -13.19 -6.62
CA THR A 243 -2.58 -14.65 -6.50
C THR A 243 -3.07 -15.37 -7.76
N VAL A 244 -4.19 -14.92 -8.34
CA VAL A 244 -4.73 -15.45 -9.61
C VAL A 244 -3.75 -15.19 -10.75
N GLN A 245 -3.27 -13.96 -10.89
CA GLN A 245 -2.27 -13.58 -11.90
C GLN A 245 -0.98 -14.42 -11.83
N ILE A 246 -0.48 -14.69 -10.62
CA ILE A 246 0.66 -15.60 -10.43
C ILE A 246 0.33 -17.02 -10.91
N ALA A 247 -0.87 -17.52 -10.60
CA ALA A 247 -1.29 -18.85 -11.04
C ALA A 247 -1.41 -18.95 -12.57
N GLU A 248 -1.96 -17.93 -13.22
CA GLU A 248 -2.05 -17.82 -14.68
C GLU A 248 -0.66 -17.80 -15.33
N LEU A 249 0.28 -17.03 -14.78
CA LEU A 249 1.67 -16.98 -15.26
C LEU A 249 2.40 -18.30 -15.07
N LEU A 250 2.06 -19.08 -14.04
CA LEU A 250 2.60 -20.43 -13.84
C LEU A 250 1.99 -21.44 -14.81
N ALA A 251 0.72 -21.32 -15.16
CA ALA A 251 0.02 -22.22 -16.07
C ALA A 251 0.38 -22.00 -17.55
N SER A 252 0.81 -20.78 -17.90
CA SER A 252 1.20 -20.40 -19.28
C SER A 252 2.64 -20.77 -19.65
N ARG A 253 3.29 -21.64 -18.88
CA ARG A 253 4.67 -22.14 -19.11
C ARG A 253 4.73 -23.25 -20.13
#